data_743c065ecf9ebc9a3ed10c0c4e2caf89
#
_entry.id   743c065ecf9ebc9a3ed10c0c4e2caf89
#
_cell.length_a   1.000
_cell.length_b   1.000
_cell.length_c   1.000
_cell.angle_alpha   90.00
_cell.angle_beta   90.00
_cell.angle_gamma   90.00
#
_symmetry.space_group_name_H-M   'P 1'
#
loop_
_entity.id
_entity.type
_entity.pdbx_description
1 polymer ?
#
loop_
_entity_poly.entity_id
_entity_poly.type
_entity_poly.pdbx_seq_one_letter_code
_entity_poly.pdbx_strand_id
1 'polypeptide(L)' 'MKTNGPGKYDDACVEAMRACKAVGVVLIVVEGEHGNGFSVNTLEPELLPVLPALLREVARGIEAAHQRDAH' A
#
# COMPACT_ATOMS: atom_id res chain seq x y z
N MET A 1 -3.45 -11.80 -4.27
CA MET A 1 -2.58 -11.68 -5.42
C MET A 1 -1.26 -11.01 -5.05
N LYS A 2 -0.21 -11.65 -5.38
CA LYS A 2 1.08 -11.09 -5.10
C LYS A 2 1.71 -10.69 -6.37
N THR A 3 1.91 -9.43 -6.54
CA THR A 3 2.47 -8.99 -7.79
C THR A 3 3.97 -9.07 -7.80
N ASN A 4 4.57 -9.25 -6.66
CA ASN A 4 6.00 -9.33 -6.62
C ASN A 4 6.46 -10.59 -6.06
N GLY A 5 5.77 -11.57 -6.34
CA GLY A 5 5.97 -12.91 -5.87
C GLY A 5 7.04 -13.00 -4.97
N PRO A 6 7.43 -13.89 -4.24
CA PRO A 6 7.23 -13.83 -2.81
C PRO A 6 7.55 -12.42 -2.38
N GLY A 7 6.65 -11.72 -1.89
CA GLY A 7 6.82 -10.34 -1.58
C GLY A 7 7.86 -10.13 -0.51
N LYS A 8 8.86 -9.33 -0.83
CA LYS A 8 9.92 -9.08 0.13
C LYS A 8 9.47 -8.22 1.31
N TYR A 9 8.28 -7.64 1.20
CA TYR A 9 7.72 -6.82 2.27
C TYR A 9 6.40 -7.38 2.78
N ASP A 10 6.12 -8.65 2.52
CA ASP A 10 4.85 -9.25 2.95
C ASP A 10 4.72 -9.27 4.46
N ASP A 11 5.81 -9.58 5.16
CA ASP A 11 5.75 -9.61 6.62
C ASP A 11 5.42 -8.24 7.18
N ALA A 12 6.02 -7.20 6.62
CA ALA A 12 5.74 -5.84 7.06
C ALA A 12 4.29 -5.47 6.78
N CYS A 13 3.76 -5.91 5.65
CA CYS A 13 2.38 -5.65 5.29
C CYS A 13 1.43 -6.33 6.28
N VAL A 14 1.71 -7.57 6.65
CA VAL A 14 0.91 -8.27 7.63
C VAL A 14 0.94 -7.56 8.98
N GLU A 15 2.11 -7.08 9.39
CA GLU A 15 2.23 -6.35 10.64
C GLU A 15 1.43 -5.06 10.61
N ALA A 16 1.48 -4.34 9.48
CA ALA A 16 0.69 -3.12 9.33
C ALA A 16 -0.80 -3.42 9.43
N MET A 17 -1.24 -4.50 8.80
CA MET A 17 -2.64 -4.88 8.85
C MET A 17 -3.08 -5.18 10.28
N ARG A 18 -2.23 -5.89 11.01
CA ARG A 18 -2.52 -6.23 12.40
C ARG A 18 -2.57 -4.98 13.27
N ALA A 19 -1.59 -4.09 13.10
CA ALA A 19 -1.51 -2.89 13.90
C ALA A 19 -2.70 -1.97 13.66
N CYS A 20 -3.18 -1.90 12.43
CA CYS A 20 -4.32 -1.05 12.08
C CYS A 20 -5.65 -1.74 12.33
N LYS A 21 -5.64 -3.04 12.60
CA LYS A 21 -6.84 -3.85 12.71
C LYS A 21 -7.69 -3.70 11.45
N ALA A 22 -7.02 -3.74 10.31
CA ALA A 22 -7.65 -3.50 9.02
C ALA A 22 -8.00 -4.81 8.34
N VAL A 23 -8.96 -4.75 7.40
CA VAL A 23 -9.29 -5.90 6.57
C VAL A 23 -8.41 -5.94 5.33
N GLY A 24 -7.68 -4.89 5.05
CA GLY A 24 -6.76 -4.87 3.92
C GLY A 24 -5.76 -3.74 4.05
N VAL A 25 -4.60 -3.93 3.45
CA VAL A 25 -3.51 -2.97 3.50
C VAL A 25 -2.74 -3.03 2.19
N VAL A 26 -2.37 -1.87 1.68
CA VAL A 26 -1.39 -1.77 0.61
C VAL A 26 -0.18 -1.06 1.20
N LEU A 27 0.97 -1.71 1.11
CA LEU A 27 2.20 -1.15 1.64
C LEU A 27 3.13 -0.84 0.47
N ILE A 28 3.60 0.39 0.42
CA ILE A 28 4.53 0.84 -0.60
C ILE A 28 5.81 1.25 0.10
N VAL A 29 6.92 0.67 -0.34
CA VAL A 29 8.21 0.92 0.28
C VAL A 29 9.12 1.56 -0.75
N VAL A 30 9.72 2.67 -0.39
CA VAL A 30 10.62 3.41 -1.26
C VAL A 30 12.00 3.40 -0.61
N GLU A 31 12.98 2.83 -1.32
CA GLU A 31 14.36 2.76 -0.86
C GLU A 31 14.48 2.13 0.52
N GLY A 32 13.72 1.07 0.73
CA GLY A 32 13.82 0.34 1.98
C GLY A 32 15.01 -0.61 1.99
N GLU A 33 15.10 -1.37 3.06
CA GLU A 33 16.23 -2.29 3.26
C GLU A 33 16.39 -3.26 2.10
N HIS A 34 15.29 -3.67 1.51
CA HIS A 34 15.30 -4.62 0.39
C HIS A 34 14.94 -3.93 -0.93
N GLY A 35 15.11 -2.61 -1.01
CA GLY A 35 14.80 -1.86 -2.21
C GLY A 35 13.37 -1.37 -2.25
N ASN A 36 12.94 -1.00 -3.44
CA ASN A 36 11.57 -0.54 -3.66
C ASN A 36 10.64 -1.74 -3.86
N GLY A 37 9.40 -1.55 -3.47
CA GLY A 37 8.42 -2.59 -3.70
C GLY A 37 7.08 -2.24 -3.09
N PHE A 38 6.12 -3.12 -3.31
CA PHE A 38 4.84 -2.96 -2.64
C PHE A 38 4.26 -4.32 -2.33
N SER A 39 3.34 -4.34 -1.40
CA SER A 39 2.68 -5.56 -0.98
C SER A 39 1.21 -5.25 -0.73
N VAL A 40 0.36 -6.19 -1.10
CA VAL A 40 -1.08 -6.09 -0.89
C VAL A 40 -1.52 -7.28 -0.08
N ASN A 41 -2.26 -7.03 0.99
CA ASN A 41 -2.79 -8.10 1.80
C ASN A 41 -4.22 -7.75 2.17
N THR A 42 -5.12 -8.69 2.00
CA THR A 42 -6.53 -8.45 2.32
C THR A 42 -7.17 -9.75 2.78
N LEU A 43 -8.09 -9.60 3.73
CA LEU A 43 -8.92 -10.71 4.18
C LEU A 43 -10.16 -10.88 3.30
N GLU A 44 -10.45 -9.90 2.45
CA GLU A 44 -11.64 -9.92 1.59
C GLU A 44 -11.20 -9.74 0.15
N PRO A 45 -11.15 -10.83 -0.62
CA PRO A 45 -10.67 -10.74 -2.00
C PRO A 45 -11.44 -9.77 -2.88
N GLU A 46 -12.71 -9.52 -2.56
CA GLU A 46 -13.52 -8.60 -3.36
C GLU A 46 -13.04 -7.15 -3.25
N LEU A 47 -12.14 -6.86 -2.33
CA LEU A 47 -11.55 -5.53 -2.25
C LEU A 47 -10.49 -5.29 -3.31
N LEU A 48 -9.92 -6.36 -3.86
CA LEU A 48 -8.83 -6.20 -4.82
C LEU A 48 -9.20 -5.34 -6.02
N PRO A 49 -10.37 -5.53 -6.65
CA PRO A 49 -10.71 -4.68 -7.79
C PRO A 49 -10.95 -3.22 -7.43
N VAL A 50 -11.19 -2.93 -6.15
CA VAL A 50 -11.46 -1.56 -5.70
C VAL A 50 -10.17 -0.79 -5.43
N LEU A 51 -9.09 -1.51 -5.17
CA LEU A 51 -7.84 -0.89 -4.76
C LEU A 51 -7.28 0.11 -5.76
N PRO A 52 -7.33 -0.14 -7.07
CA PRO A 52 -6.79 0.86 -7.99
C PRO A 52 -7.44 2.23 -7.86
N ALA A 53 -8.76 2.27 -7.70
CA ALA A 53 -9.45 3.54 -7.52
C ALA A 53 -9.06 4.20 -6.21
N LEU A 54 -8.93 3.41 -5.16
CA LEU A 54 -8.52 3.93 -3.86
C LEU A 54 -7.10 4.48 -3.93
N LEU A 55 -6.21 3.80 -4.63
CA LEU A 55 -4.84 4.27 -4.78
C LEU A 55 -4.79 5.58 -5.55
N ARG A 56 -5.67 5.76 -6.53
CA ARG A 56 -5.75 7.04 -7.24
C ARG A 56 -6.19 8.16 -6.31
N GLU A 57 -7.11 7.86 -5.39
CA GLU A 57 -7.52 8.85 -4.40
C GLU A 57 -6.35 9.25 -3.51
N VAL A 58 -5.58 8.26 -3.06
CA VAL A 58 -4.41 8.52 -2.24
C VAL A 58 -3.40 9.37 -3.02
N ALA A 59 -3.18 9.03 -4.29
CA ALA A 59 -2.26 9.77 -5.12
C ALA A 59 -2.67 11.23 -5.23
N ARG A 60 -3.96 11.49 -5.44
CA ARG A 60 -4.47 12.86 -5.51
C ARG A 60 -4.26 13.59 -4.20
N GLY A 61 -4.47 12.90 -3.08
CA GLY A 61 -4.25 13.51 -1.77
C GLY A 61 -2.80 13.90 -1.56
N ILE A 62 -1.88 13.02 -1.97
CA ILE A 62 -0.46 13.30 -1.85
C ILE A 62 -0.07 14.49 -2.73
N GLU A 63 -0.58 14.51 -3.96
CA GLU A 63 -0.29 15.62 -4.87
C GLU A 63 -0.79 16.93 -4.32
N ALA A 64 -2.00 16.94 -3.79
CA ALA A 64 -2.57 18.17 -3.23
C ALA A 64 -1.76 18.65 -2.04
N ALA A 65 -1.35 17.74 -1.16
CA ALA A 65 -0.56 18.12 -0.01
C ALA A 65 0.80 18.67 -0.43
N HIS A 66 1.42 18.00 -1.42
CA HIS A 66 2.72 18.44 -1.92
C HIS A 66 2.64 19.82 -2.55
N GLN A 67 1.56 20.08 -3.31
CA GLN A 67 1.39 21.39 -3.93
C GLN A 67 1.24 22.48 -2.88
N ARG A 68 0.53 22.20 -1.80
CA ARG A 68 0.39 23.18 -0.73
C ARG A 68 1.73 23.44 -0.04
N ASP A 69 2.55 22.42 0.08
CA ASP A 69 3.82 22.56 0.76
C ASP A 69 4.91 23.12 -0.13
N ALA A 70 4.67 23.18 -1.42
CA ALA A 70 5.69 23.59 -2.38
C ALA A 70 5.86 25.09 -2.46
N HIS A 71 5.20 25.84 -1.64
CA HIS A 71 5.33 27.32 -1.67
C HIS A 71 6.55 27.81 -0.93
#